data_8a1948b13a0b4c6d41c814852396a472
#
_entry.id   8a1948b13a0b4c6d41c814852396a472
#
_cell.length_a   1.000
_cell.length_b   1.000
_cell.length_c   1.000
_cell.angle_alpha   90.00
_cell.angle_beta   90.00
_cell.angle_gamma   90.00
#
_symmetry.space_group_name_H-M   'P 1'
#
loop_
_entity.id
_entity.type
_entity.pdbx_description
1 polymer ?
#
loop_
_entity_poly.entity_id
_entity_poly.type
_entity_poly.pdbx_seq_one_letter_code
_entity_poly.pdbx_strand_id
1 'polypeptide(L)'
;MEEVYEIHALRYGSNQNRTRHENFLETVDDHDSAMPLDYFVWLIRNENRSVVVDTGFDHIEAKKRGRTISALPSERLAQLGIDSKRVEDVIITHLHYDHAGTLKDFPNARFHLQETEMQFATCLLYTSPSPRD
;
A
#
# COMPACT_ATOMS: atom_id res chain seq x y z
N MET A 1 11.21 29.35 9.36
CA MET A 1 10.78 28.95 8.00
C MET A 1 9.98 27.68 8.08
N GLU A 2 8.86 27.69 7.44
CA GLU A 2 8.08 26.45 7.32
C GLU A 2 8.78 25.48 6.37
N GLU A 3 8.90 24.23 6.78
CA GLU A 3 9.34 23.18 5.88
C GLU A 3 8.19 22.79 4.94
N VAL A 4 8.44 22.84 3.65
CA VAL A 4 7.48 22.45 2.64
C VAL A 4 7.82 21.06 2.13
N TYR A 5 6.83 20.19 2.10
CA TYR A 5 6.97 18.84 1.57
C TYR A 5 6.13 18.67 0.31
N GLU A 6 6.66 17.91 -0.63
CA GLU A 6 5.91 17.40 -1.77
C GLU A 6 5.32 16.03 -1.43
N ILE A 7 4.12 15.78 -1.89
CA ILE A 7 3.45 14.48 -1.75
C ILE A 7 3.20 13.91 -3.14
N HIS A 8 3.74 12.71 -3.39
CA HIS A 8 3.57 11.99 -4.64
C HIS A 8 2.75 10.73 -4.41
N ALA A 9 1.66 10.58 -5.17
CA ALA A 9 0.90 9.35 -5.24
C ALA A 9 1.48 8.46 -6.34
N LEU A 10 1.97 7.29 -5.99
CA LEU A 10 2.63 6.38 -6.91
C LEU A 10 1.75 5.17 -7.16
N ARG A 11 1.08 5.17 -8.30
CA ARG A 11 0.30 4.02 -8.73
C ARG A 11 1.24 2.89 -9.14
N TYR A 12 1.08 1.72 -8.53
CA TYR A 12 1.92 0.57 -8.83
C TYR A 12 1.12 -0.63 -9.36
N GLY A 13 -0.17 -0.67 -9.16
CA GLY A 13 -0.98 -1.81 -9.56
C GLY A 13 -2.46 -1.49 -9.65
N SER A 14 -3.22 -2.51 -10.02
CA SER A 14 -4.67 -2.41 -10.17
C SER A 14 -5.36 -3.75 -9.96
N ASN A 15 -6.65 -3.66 -9.65
CA ASN A 15 -7.58 -4.79 -9.69
C ASN A 15 -8.62 -4.50 -10.78
N GLN A 16 -8.35 -4.98 -11.99
CA GLN A 16 -9.15 -4.68 -13.18
C GLN A 16 -10.52 -5.38 -13.18
N ASN A 17 -10.64 -6.50 -12.48
CA ASN A 17 -11.84 -7.34 -12.50
C ASN A 17 -12.83 -7.00 -11.39
N ARG A 18 -12.58 -5.95 -10.63
CA ARG A 18 -13.44 -5.57 -9.54
C ARG A 18 -14.74 -4.92 -10.04
N THR A 19 -15.83 -5.23 -9.39
CA THR A 19 -17.15 -4.73 -9.75
C THR A 19 -17.68 -3.79 -8.67
N ARG A 20 -18.73 -3.05 -9.02
CA ARG A 20 -19.40 -2.12 -8.11
C ARG A 20 -19.93 -2.83 -6.86
N HIS A 21 -20.54 -4.00 -7.00
CA HIS A 21 -21.06 -4.76 -5.86
C HIS A 21 -19.98 -5.19 -4.87
N GLU A 22 -18.76 -5.42 -5.36
CA GLU A 22 -17.62 -5.74 -4.50
C GLU A 22 -17.08 -4.51 -3.74
N ASN A 23 -17.31 -3.31 -4.26
CA ASN A 23 -16.78 -2.07 -3.67
C ASN A 23 -17.70 -1.43 -2.64
N PHE A 24 -19.00 -1.76 -2.66
CA PHE A 24 -19.97 -1.17 -1.78
C PHE A 24 -20.70 -2.25 -0.97
N LEU A 25 -20.95 -1.95 0.31
CA LEU A 25 -21.72 -2.85 1.18
C LEU A 25 -23.20 -2.91 0.78
N GLU A 26 -23.71 -1.80 0.31
CA GLU A 26 -25.09 -1.70 -0.17
C GLU A 26 -25.09 -1.15 -1.60
N THR A 27 -25.95 -1.72 -2.43
CA THR A 27 -26.16 -1.26 -3.79
C THR A 27 -27.58 -0.75 -3.96
N VAL A 28 -27.73 0.37 -4.67
CA VAL A 28 -29.01 1.05 -4.85
C VAL A 28 -29.86 0.37 -5.92
N ASP A 29 -29.23 -0.35 -6.83
CA ASP A 29 -29.90 -1.08 -7.91
C ASP A 29 -29.26 -2.46 -8.14
N ASP A 30 -29.93 -3.29 -8.91
CA ASP A 30 -29.51 -4.66 -9.19
C ASP A 30 -28.44 -4.76 -10.28
N HIS A 31 -28.03 -3.65 -10.89
CA HIS A 31 -27.03 -3.64 -11.94
C HIS A 31 -25.63 -3.60 -11.34
N ASP A 32 -24.81 -4.56 -11.74
CA ASP A 32 -23.42 -4.57 -11.42
C ASP A 32 -22.61 -4.05 -12.62
N SER A 33 -21.65 -3.19 -12.36
CA SER A 33 -20.79 -2.62 -13.40
C SER A 33 -19.32 -2.77 -13.04
N ALA A 34 -18.46 -2.73 -14.04
CA ALA A 34 -17.01 -2.71 -13.81
C ALA A 34 -16.63 -1.49 -12.98
N MET A 35 -15.87 -1.73 -11.93
CA MET A 35 -15.35 -0.68 -11.05
C MET A 35 -13.95 -1.07 -10.57
N PRO A 36 -12.98 -0.99 -11.46
CA PRO A 36 -11.60 -1.36 -11.11
C PRO A 36 -11.04 -0.45 -10.04
N LEU A 37 -10.11 -0.99 -9.24
CA LEU A 37 -9.38 -0.24 -8.23
C LEU A 37 -7.91 -0.13 -8.63
N ASP A 38 -7.32 1.01 -8.32
CA ASP A 38 -5.88 1.22 -8.43
C ASP A 38 -5.24 1.16 -7.05
N TYR A 39 -3.98 0.72 -7.02
CA TYR A 39 -3.19 0.62 -5.80
C TYR A 39 -2.06 1.65 -5.83
N PHE A 40 -1.89 2.33 -4.70
CA PHE A 40 -0.91 3.40 -4.54
C PHE A 40 -0.03 3.17 -3.32
N VAL A 41 1.21 3.61 -3.43
CA VAL A 41 2.07 3.98 -2.32
C VAL A 41 2.36 5.47 -2.42
N TRP A 42 2.87 6.06 -1.35
CA TRP A 42 3.04 7.51 -1.29
C TRP A 42 4.46 7.86 -0.92
N LEU A 43 4.98 8.91 -1.52
CA LEU A 43 6.25 9.51 -1.16
C LEU A 43 6.01 10.93 -0.67
N ILE A 44 6.50 11.22 0.52
CA ILE A 44 6.50 12.56 1.11
C ILE A 44 7.96 12.99 1.20
N ARG A 45 8.33 14.06 0.54
CA ARG A 45 9.73 14.51 0.53
C ARG A 45 9.91 16.01 0.49
N ASN A 46 11.05 16.44 0.97
CA ASN A 46 11.64 17.75 0.70
C ASN A 46 13.13 17.57 0.33
N GLU A 47 13.88 18.66 0.30
CA GLU A 47 15.31 18.62 -0.04
C GLU A 47 16.14 17.79 0.94
N ASN A 48 15.69 17.64 2.18
CA ASN A 48 16.47 17.04 3.27
C ASN A 48 15.96 15.67 3.72
N ARG A 49 14.70 15.34 3.42
CA ARG A 49 14.06 14.16 3.99
C ARG A 49 13.07 13.51 3.02
N SER A 50 13.00 12.18 3.08
CA SER A 50 12.02 11.37 2.36
C SER A 50 11.36 10.39 3.32
N VAL A 51 10.04 10.28 3.24
CA VAL A 51 9.25 9.30 3.98
C VAL A 51 8.35 8.59 2.99
N VAL A 52 8.33 7.27 3.06
CA VAL A 52 7.45 6.43 2.24
C VAL A 52 6.24 6.03 3.08
N VAL A 53 5.06 6.07 2.51
CA VAL A 53 3.83 5.63 3.15
C VAL A 53 3.31 4.41 2.41
N ASP A 54 3.24 3.30 3.12
CA ASP A 54 2.91 1.96 2.63
C ASP A 54 3.93 1.39 1.65
N THR A 55 3.95 0.08 1.51
CA THR A 55 4.94 -0.61 0.67
C THR A 55 4.33 -1.39 -0.49
N GLY A 56 3.00 -1.53 -0.54
CA GLY A 56 2.33 -2.28 -1.59
C GLY A 56 2.56 -3.79 -1.50
N PHE A 57 2.38 -4.48 -2.60
CA PHE A 57 2.62 -5.92 -2.73
C PHE A 57 3.47 -6.22 -3.97
N ASP A 58 4.00 -7.42 -4.06
CA ASP A 58 4.87 -7.86 -5.14
C ASP A 58 4.14 -8.70 -6.20
N HIS A 59 4.89 -9.14 -7.23
CA HIS A 59 4.35 -9.94 -8.32
C HIS A 59 3.81 -11.31 -7.86
N ILE A 60 4.37 -11.89 -6.81
CA ILE A 60 3.94 -13.17 -6.26
C ILE A 60 2.53 -13.03 -5.68
N GLU A 61 2.34 -12.03 -4.86
CA GLU A 61 1.05 -11.74 -4.24
C GLU A 61 0.01 -11.29 -5.29
N ALA A 62 0.44 -10.49 -6.26
CA ALA A 62 -0.41 -10.08 -7.38
C ALA A 62 -0.96 -11.27 -8.15
N LYS A 63 -0.11 -12.22 -8.51
CA LYS A 63 -0.50 -13.43 -9.23
C LYS A 63 -1.46 -14.28 -8.39
N LYS A 64 -1.16 -14.47 -7.12
CA LYS A 64 -1.98 -15.24 -6.19
C LYS A 64 -3.39 -14.68 -6.05
N ARG A 65 -3.56 -13.38 -6.11
CA ARG A 65 -4.84 -12.69 -5.91
C ARG A 65 -5.51 -12.21 -7.19
N GLY A 66 -4.91 -12.46 -8.35
CA GLY A 66 -5.45 -11.95 -9.61
C GLY A 66 -5.38 -10.44 -9.77
N ARG A 67 -4.31 -9.84 -9.23
CA ARG A 67 -4.06 -8.40 -9.37
C ARG A 67 -3.02 -8.15 -10.45
N THR A 68 -2.98 -6.92 -10.96
CA THR A 68 -2.01 -6.49 -11.96
C THR A 68 -1.02 -5.51 -11.32
N ILE A 69 0.26 -5.73 -11.55
CA ILE A 69 1.32 -4.79 -11.17
C ILE A 69 1.94 -4.22 -12.44
N SER A 70 1.98 -2.89 -12.54
CA SER A 70 2.65 -2.19 -13.64
C SER A 70 4.14 -1.96 -13.33
N ALA A 71 4.49 -1.81 -12.06
CA ALA A 71 5.86 -1.77 -11.56
C ALA A 71 5.84 -2.05 -10.06
N LEU A 72 6.94 -2.56 -9.50
CA LEU A 72 7.06 -2.67 -8.05
C LEU A 72 7.08 -1.27 -7.41
N PRO A 73 6.58 -1.11 -6.17
CA PRO A 73 6.69 0.16 -5.46
C PRO A 73 8.12 0.70 -5.39
N SER A 74 9.11 -0.17 -5.15
CA SER A 74 10.53 0.21 -5.18
C SER A 74 10.99 0.75 -6.54
N GLU A 75 10.47 0.21 -7.63
CA GLU A 75 10.76 0.71 -8.99
C GLU A 75 10.12 2.07 -9.24
N ARG A 76 8.91 2.30 -8.74
CA ARG A 76 8.26 3.61 -8.82
C ARG A 76 9.04 4.67 -8.05
N LEU A 77 9.53 4.34 -6.87
CA LEU A 77 10.39 5.23 -6.09
C LEU A 77 11.70 5.55 -6.83
N ALA A 78 12.30 4.55 -7.47
CA ALA A 78 13.52 4.73 -8.25
C ALA A 78 13.33 5.73 -9.41
N GLN A 79 12.16 5.75 -10.03
CA GLN A 79 11.82 6.73 -11.08
C GLN A 79 11.83 8.17 -10.57
N LEU A 80 11.64 8.37 -9.27
CA LEU A 80 11.73 9.68 -8.61
C LEU A 80 13.09 9.92 -7.94
N GLY A 81 14.07 9.08 -8.21
CA GLY A 81 15.41 9.19 -7.65
C GLY A 81 15.53 8.69 -6.21
N ILE A 82 14.58 7.90 -5.73
CA ILE A 82 14.58 7.33 -4.38
C ILE A 82 14.96 5.85 -4.45
N ASP A 83 16.08 5.50 -3.82
CA ASP A 83 16.49 4.12 -3.63
C ASP A 83 15.82 3.56 -2.38
N SER A 84 14.98 2.54 -2.54
CA SER A 84 14.25 1.92 -1.43
C SER A 84 15.17 1.39 -0.32
N LYS A 85 16.38 0.97 -0.67
CA LYS A 85 17.39 0.50 0.30
C LYS A 85 17.96 1.61 1.17
N ARG A 86 17.79 2.86 0.76
CA ARG A 86 18.26 4.06 1.49
C ARG A 86 17.16 4.79 2.23
N VAL A 87 15.93 4.38 2.05
CA VAL A 87 14.79 4.96 2.78
C VAL A 87 14.96 4.66 4.26
N GLU A 88 14.89 5.69 5.09
CA GLU A 88 15.10 5.58 6.53
C GLU A 88 13.79 5.47 7.32
N ASP A 89 12.70 6.00 6.80
CA ASP A 89 11.41 6.01 7.47
C ASP A 89 10.30 5.55 6.53
N VAL A 90 9.54 4.56 6.96
CA VAL A 90 8.35 4.07 6.29
C VAL A 90 7.19 4.08 7.26
N ILE A 91 6.10 4.72 6.89
CA ILE A 91 4.85 4.71 7.65
C ILE A 91 3.95 3.63 7.05
N ILE A 92 3.48 2.71 7.88
CA ILE A 92 2.50 1.69 7.49
C ILE A 92 1.14 2.12 8.04
N THR A 93 0.20 2.34 7.16
CA THR A 93 -1.16 2.76 7.55
C THR A 93 -1.90 1.62 8.24
N HIS A 94 -1.77 0.41 7.70
CA HIS A 94 -2.30 -0.81 8.30
C HIS A 94 -1.63 -2.05 7.66
N LEU A 95 -1.79 -3.20 8.29
CA LEU A 95 -1.05 -4.42 7.94
C LEU A 95 -1.73 -5.31 6.90
N HIS A 96 -2.59 -4.78 6.05
CA HIS A 96 -3.11 -5.54 4.92
C HIS A 96 -2.03 -5.78 3.86
N TYR A 97 -2.20 -6.82 3.06
CA TYR A 97 -1.21 -7.26 2.07
C TYR A 97 -0.82 -6.17 1.08
N ASP A 98 -1.76 -5.30 0.72
CA ASP A 98 -1.56 -4.22 -0.26
C ASP A 98 -0.90 -2.97 0.34
N HIS A 99 -0.61 -2.98 1.63
CA HIS A 99 0.06 -1.90 2.34
C HIS A 99 1.38 -2.31 2.99
N ALA A 100 1.51 -3.56 3.41
CA ALA A 100 2.69 -4.06 4.11
C ALA A 100 3.31 -5.30 3.43
N GLY A 101 3.14 -5.44 2.14
CA GLY A 101 3.52 -6.64 1.38
C GLY A 101 4.98 -6.70 0.94
N THR A 102 5.71 -5.59 0.95
CA THR A 102 7.10 -5.56 0.47
C THR A 102 8.07 -4.90 1.46
N LEU A 103 7.91 -5.15 2.74
CA LEU A 103 8.77 -4.59 3.79
C LEU A 103 10.25 -4.92 3.55
N LYS A 104 10.54 -6.08 2.98
CA LYS A 104 11.90 -6.55 2.64
C LYS A 104 12.64 -5.64 1.66
N ASP A 105 11.92 -4.86 0.85
CA ASP A 105 12.52 -3.94 -0.11
C ASP A 105 13.02 -2.65 0.55
N PHE A 106 12.76 -2.47 1.83
CA PHE A 106 13.17 -1.34 2.65
C PHE A 106 14.03 -1.81 3.85
N PRO A 107 15.20 -2.43 3.60
CA PRO A 107 15.94 -3.13 4.65
C PRO A 107 16.54 -2.21 5.72
N ASN A 108 16.71 -0.93 5.44
CA ASN A 108 17.31 0.04 6.36
C ASN A 108 16.28 0.99 6.98
N ALA A 109 15.00 0.77 6.70
CA ALA A 109 13.94 1.65 7.19
C ALA A 109 13.51 1.29 8.62
N ARG A 110 13.13 2.33 9.36
CA ARG A 110 12.30 2.19 10.56
C ARG A 110 10.85 2.24 10.11
N PHE A 111 10.08 1.24 10.53
CA PHE A 111 8.66 1.15 10.21
C PHE A 111 7.84 1.75 11.35
N HIS A 112 6.97 2.70 11.02
CA HIS A 112 6.09 3.38 11.95
C HIS A 112 4.67 2.86 11.75
N LEU A 113 4.12 2.27 12.80
CA LEU A 113 2.80 1.66 12.81
C LEU A 113 2.07 2.11 14.06
N GLN A 114 0.78 2.38 13.96
CA GLN A 114 -0.02 2.69 15.14
C GLN A 114 -0.15 1.49 16.06
N GLU A 115 -0.12 1.75 17.36
CA GLU A 115 -0.20 0.70 18.38
C GLU A 115 -1.47 -0.14 18.26
N THR A 116 -2.59 0.51 17.98
CA THR A 116 -3.88 -0.19 17.80
C THR A 116 -3.85 -1.18 16.64
N GLU A 117 -3.17 -0.88 15.56
CA GLU A 117 -3.02 -1.80 14.42
C GLU A 117 -2.12 -2.98 14.79
N MET A 118 -1.05 -2.74 15.50
CA MET A 118 -0.18 -3.80 16.00
C MET A 118 -0.92 -4.71 16.99
N GLN A 119 -1.69 -4.15 17.89
CA GLN A 119 -2.52 -4.91 18.82
C GLN A 119 -3.54 -5.78 18.09
N PHE A 120 -4.20 -5.26 17.09
CA PHE A 120 -5.14 -6.02 16.26
C PHE A 120 -4.44 -7.19 15.56
N ALA A 121 -3.30 -6.94 14.92
CA ALA A 121 -2.56 -7.93 14.15
C ALA A 121 -1.99 -9.06 15.02
N THR A 122 -1.67 -8.77 16.28
CA THR A 122 -1.10 -9.74 17.23
C THR A 122 -2.13 -10.37 18.15
N CYS A 123 -3.40 -9.99 18.06
CA CYS A 123 -4.46 -10.52 18.90
C CYS A 123 -4.84 -11.94 18.48
N LEU A 124 -4.70 -12.91 19.39
CA LEU A 124 -4.99 -14.32 19.13
C LEU A 124 -6.48 -14.62 18.87
N LEU A 125 -7.37 -13.70 19.24
CA LEU A 125 -8.80 -13.85 18.99
C LEU A 125 -9.16 -13.57 17.52
N TYR A 126 -8.27 -12.97 16.74
CA TYR A 126 -8.45 -12.64 15.33
C TYR A 126 -7.49 -13.45 14.45
N THR A 127 -7.47 -14.77 14.66
CA THR A 127 -6.53 -15.66 13.96
C THR A 127 -6.97 -16.08 12.58
N SER A 128 -8.24 -15.97 12.24
CA SER A 128 -8.75 -16.31 10.92
C SER A 128 -8.51 -15.17 9.93
N PRO A 129 -8.56 -15.47 8.60
CA PRO A 129 -8.48 -14.41 7.62
C PRO A 129 -9.50 -13.32 7.94
N SER A 130 -9.03 -12.10 8.07
CA SER A 130 -9.91 -10.97 8.28
C SER A 130 -10.78 -10.77 7.04
N PRO A 131 -12.06 -10.44 7.17
CA PRO A 131 -12.86 -9.96 6.05
C PRO A 131 -12.39 -8.60 5.53
N ARG A 132 -11.49 -7.95 6.24
CA ARG A 132 -10.82 -6.74 5.78
C ARG A 132 -9.77 -7.11 4.74
N ASP A 133 -9.84 -6.48 3.62
CA ASP A 133 -8.80 -6.56 2.58
C ASP A 133 -8.52 -5.17 2.01
#